data_ca29de5d62527abc679b74ded91da8cb
#
_entry.id   ca29de5d62527abc679b74ded91da8cb
#
_cell.length_a   1.000
_cell.length_b   1.000
_cell.length_c   1.000
_cell.angle_alpha   90.00
_cell.angle_beta   90.00
_cell.angle_gamma   90.00
#
_symmetry.space_group_name_H-M   'P 1'
#
loop_
_entity.id
_entity.type
_entity.pdbx_description
1 polymer ?
#
loop_
_entity_poly.entity_id
_entity_poly.type
_entity_poly.pdbx_seq_one_letter_code
_entity_poly.pdbx_strand_id
1 'polypeptide(L)'
;MSKKFTIVIPTFNNINYLKLCIESILKNSSTSHQLIIHINGIDEDTELFLNQKKILYTKTINNVGLCSGVNLAAKKAVTNYILYAHDDMYFLPNWDTQLDEEVKKVNHNNFYLSMTHISYIDGVKGDLQHIKFDCGSNLEEFDEEKLLNNYDTFSFRNIQGSHWAPHLIHIDLWKRVGGFSEEFNPGFASDPDLNMKLWEEGVRIFKGVSSSRVYHFGSITTRKNKKIVPNKGKKTFLLKWKITVEFFTKHYLKRGLTYDGPLKSPNRNFSYLVDFVTAKFKYFTAKIL
;
A
#
# COMPACT_ATOMS: atom_id res chain seq x y z
N MET A 1 15.31 1.30 22.94
CA MET A 1 15.43 0.35 21.81
C MET A 1 15.36 1.13 20.49
N SER A 2 16.16 0.76 19.50
CA SER A 2 16.10 1.40 18.17
C SER A 2 14.79 1.03 17.47
N LYS A 3 14.15 2.02 16.84
CA LYS A 3 12.93 1.80 16.06
C LYS A 3 13.24 1.07 14.76
N LYS A 4 12.45 0.05 14.40
CA LYS A 4 12.73 -0.80 13.23
C LYS A 4 12.22 -0.19 11.92
N PHE A 5 10.94 0.15 11.86
CA PHE A 5 10.29 0.76 10.70
C PHE A 5 9.68 2.11 11.07
N THR A 6 9.55 3.00 10.09
CA THR A 6 8.67 4.17 10.17
C THR A 6 7.36 3.82 9.46
N ILE A 7 6.28 3.74 10.21
CA ILE A 7 4.94 3.46 9.69
C ILE A 7 4.24 4.78 9.43
N VAL A 8 3.84 5.02 8.19
CA VAL A 8 3.19 6.24 7.73
C VAL A 8 1.74 5.91 7.38
N ILE A 9 0.80 6.60 8.03
CA ILE A 9 -0.65 6.39 7.85
C ILE A 9 -1.32 7.73 7.59
N PRO A 10 -1.84 8.00 6.39
CA PRO A 10 -2.73 9.14 6.17
C PRO A 10 -4.13 8.80 6.66
N THR A 11 -4.83 9.79 7.24
CA THR A 11 -6.22 9.65 7.68
C THR A 11 -7.05 10.87 7.29
N PHE A 12 -8.33 10.67 7.06
CA PHE A 12 -9.30 11.72 6.77
C PHE A 12 -10.66 11.38 7.36
N ASN A 13 -11.06 12.06 8.44
CA ASN A 13 -12.33 11.86 9.14
C ASN A 13 -12.63 10.38 9.48
N ASN A 14 -11.63 9.63 9.96
CA ASN A 14 -11.72 8.19 10.14
C ASN A 14 -11.12 7.70 11.47
N ILE A 15 -11.27 8.51 12.54
CA ILE A 15 -10.63 8.30 13.84
C ILE A 15 -10.86 6.90 14.43
N ASN A 16 -12.05 6.32 14.29
CA ASN A 16 -12.36 5.04 14.92
C ASN A 16 -11.56 3.88 14.28
N TYR A 17 -11.44 3.87 12.95
CA TYR A 17 -10.58 2.90 12.26
C TYR A 17 -9.11 3.16 12.54
N LEU A 18 -8.69 4.44 12.55
CA LEU A 18 -7.32 4.81 12.89
C LEU A 18 -6.94 4.32 14.30
N LYS A 19 -7.83 4.44 15.28
CA LYS A 19 -7.61 3.90 16.63
C LYS A 19 -7.36 2.41 16.61
N LEU A 20 -8.23 1.65 15.95
CA LEU A 20 -8.08 0.19 15.81
C LEU A 20 -6.77 -0.17 15.09
N CYS A 21 -6.43 0.54 14.01
CA CYS A 21 -5.19 0.33 13.26
C CYS A 21 -3.96 0.54 14.17
N ILE A 22 -3.88 1.68 14.86
CA ILE A 22 -2.77 2.00 15.77
C ILE A 22 -2.69 0.99 16.92
N GLU A 23 -3.80 0.64 17.54
CA GLU A 23 -3.85 -0.32 18.63
C GLU A 23 -3.39 -1.72 18.17
N SER A 24 -3.79 -2.16 16.99
CA SER A 24 -3.33 -3.42 16.42
C SER A 24 -1.82 -3.42 16.16
N ILE A 25 -1.27 -2.31 15.64
CA ILE A 25 0.18 -2.16 15.46
C ILE A 25 0.89 -2.27 16.80
N LEU A 26 0.45 -1.52 17.81
CA LEU A 26 1.09 -1.52 19.12
C LEU A 26 0.99 -2.87 19.85
N LYS A 27 -0.15 -3.58 19.69
CA LYS A 27 -0.42 -4.88 20.31
C LYS A 27 0.35 -6.01 19.63
N ASN A 28 0.41 -6.00 18.30
CA ASN A 28 0.82 -7.15 17.48
C ASN A 28 2.23 -7.03 16.89
N SER A 29 2.97 -5.96 17.19
CA SER A 29 4.37 -5.82 16.80
C SER A 29 5.30 -6.49 17.79
N SER A 30 6.28 -7.21 17.28
CA SER A 30 7.36 -7.83 18.09
C SER A 30 8.47 -6.83 18.42
N THR A 31 8.57 -5.73 17.66
CA THR A 31 9.59 -4.70 17.82
C THR A 31 8.98 -3.30 17.89
N SER A 32 9.79 -2.34 18.30
CA SER A 32 9.37 -0.93 18.38
C SER A 32 9.44 -0.25 17.01
N HIS A 33 8.41 0.51 16.65
CA HIS A 33 8.31 1.25 15.40
C HIS A 33 8.14 2.75 15.64
N GLN A 34 8.44 3.57 14.62
CA GLN A 34 8.01 4.95 14.59
C GLN A 34 6.65 5.01 13.89
N LEU A 35 5.64 5.56 14.57
CA LEU A 35 4.35 5.87 13.95
C LEU A 35 4.32 7.36 13.57
N ILE A 36 3.89 7.66 12.35
CA ILE A 36 3.65 9.02 11.87
C ILE A 36 2.31 9.05 11.15
N ILE A 37 1.38 9.79 11.70
CA ILE A 37 0.05 9.95 11.12
C ILE A 37 0.00 11.26 10.33
N HIS A 38 -0.63 11.27 9.15
CA HIS A 38 -0.98 12.51 8.47
C HIS A 38 -2.47 12.77 8.56
N ILE A 39 -2.85 13.86 9.19
CA ILE A 39 -4.25 14.30 9.31
C ILE A 39 -4.56 15.19 8.10
N ASN A 40 -5.39 14.69 7.19
CA ASN A 40 -5.84 15.40 6.01
C ASN A 40 -7.06 16.28 6.32
N GLY A 41 -6.85 17.53 6.64
CA GLY A 41 -7.92 18.45 7.04
C GLY A 41 -7.93 18.73 8.55
N ILE A 42 -8.95 19.44 9.00
CA ILE A 42 -9.15 19.74 10.43
C ILE A 42 -9.90 18.57 11.06
N ASP A 43 -9.30 17.94 12.06
CA ASP A 43 -9.86 16.81 12.83
C ASP A 43 -9.31 16.86 14.26
N GLU A 44 -9.98 17.64 15.11
CA GLU A 44 -9.57 17.90 16.49
C GLU A 44 -9.58 16.62 17.34
N ASP A 45 -10.53 15.73 17.13
CA ASP A 45 -10.63 14.46 17.86
C ASP A 45 -9.44 13.56 17.56
N THR A 46 -9.02 13.50 16.29
CA THR A 46 -7.82 12.77 15.90
C THR A 46 -6.55 13.41 16.48
N GLU A 47 -6.44 14.75 16.46
CA GLU A 47 -5.31 15.45 17.08
C GLU A 47 -5.23 15.18 18.59
N LEU A 48 -6.36 15.28 19.30
CA LEU A 48 -6.42 15.02 20.73
C LEU A 48 -5.98 13.57 21.05
N PHE A 49 -6.48 12.60 20.32
CA PHE A 49 -6.11 11.19 20.49
C PHE A 49 -4.60 10.96 20.27
N LEU A 50 -4.02 11.51 19.20
CA LEU A 50 -2.61 11.34 18.89
C LEU A 50 -1.71 12.03 19.93
N ASN A 51 -2.10 13.20 20.43
CA ASN A 51 -1.41 13.90 21.52
C ASN A 51 -1.43 13.09 22.82
N GLN A 52 -2.59 12.53 23.20
CA GLN A 52 -2.71 11.67 24.38
C GLN A 52 -1.83 10.43 24.29
N LYS A 53 -1.74 9.82 23.11
CA LYS A 53 -0.89 8.63 22.83
C LYS A 53 0.57 8.99 22.57
N LYS A 54 0.94 10.28 22.52
CA LYS A 54 2.29 10.79 22.16
C LYS A 54 2.78 10.26 20.80
N ILE A 55 1.86 10.17 19.84
CA ILE A 55 2.16 9.74 18.47
C ILE A 55 2.46 10.97 17.63
N LEU A 56 3.57 10.92 16.88
CA LEU A 56 3.95 11.99 15.96
C LEU A 56 2.96 12.09 14.80
N TYR A 57 2.57 13.32 14.48
CA TYR A 57 1.73 13.56 13.31
C TYR A 57 2.13 14.80 12.53
N THR A 58 1.68 14.88 11.30
CA THR A 58 1.64 16.06 10.44
C THR A 58 0.18 16.35 10.10
N LYS A 59 -0.16 17.60 9.78
CA LYS A 59 -1.52 17.96 9.40
C LYS A 59 -1.53 19.03 8.32
N THR A 60 -2.64 19.09 7.60
CA THR A 60 -2.97 20.16 6.64
C THR A 60 -4.35 20.71 6.96
N ILE A 61 -4.60 21.99 6.67
CA ILE A 61 -5.90 22.63 6.89
C ILE A 61 -6.96 22.01 5.97
N ASN A 62 -6.58 21.72 4.72
CA ASN A 62 -7.45 21.11 3.74
C ASN A 62 -7.00 19.68 3.45
N ASN A 63 -7.91 18.84 2.93
CA ASN A 63 -7.54 17.54 2.40
C ASN A 63 -6.70 17.71 1.13
N VAL A 64 -5.40 17.42 1.23
CA VAL A 64 -4.41 17.51 0.13
C VAL A 64 -4.30 16.21 -0.67
N GLY A 65 -5.08 15.20 -0.31
CA GLY A 65 -5.03 13.87 -0.90
C GLY A 65 -3.99 12.94 -0.26
N LEU A 66 -4.11 11.68 -0.59
CA LEU A 66 -3.29 10.61 -0.02
C LEU A 66 -1.80 10.78 -0.34
N CYS A 67 -1.47 11.05 -1.60
CA CYS A 67 -0.08 11.14 -2.06
C CYS A 67 0.69 12.24 -1.33
N SER A 68 0.14 13.44 -1.29
CA SER A 68 0.75 14.58 -0.59
C SER A 68 0.82 14.33 0.91
N GLY A 69 -0.23 13.78 1.52
CA GLY A 69 -0.27 13.46 2.95
C GLY A 69 0.81 12.46 3.36
N VAL A 70 0.97 11.37 2.60
CA VAL A 70 2.02 10.37 2.85
C VAL A 70 3.41 10.99 2.68
N ASN A 71 3.62 11.78 1.62
CA ASN A 71 4.90 12.45 1.40
C ASN A 71 5.27 13.41 2.55
N LEU A 72 4.29 14.16 3.08
CA LEU A 72 4.51 15.05 4.23
C LEU A 72 4.91 14.28 5.49
N ALA A 73 4.22 13.19 5.80
CA ALA A 73 4.54 12.34 6.93
C ALA A 73 5.90 11.64 6.76
N ALA A 74 6.19 11.09 5.58
CA ALA A 74 7.43 10.39 5.29
C ALA A 74 8.70 11.26 5.46
N LYS A 75 8.58 12.60 5.33
CA LYS A 75 9.69 13.54 5.61
C LYS A 75 10.17 13.50 7.07
N LYS A 76 9.34 12.99 7.99
CA LYS A 76 9.66 12.85 9.42
C LYS A 76 10.21 11.46 9.79
N ALA A 77 10.42 10.59 8.81
CA ALA A 77 10.95 9.26 9.03
C ALA A 77 12.40 9.29 9.55
N VAL A 78 12.67 8.48 10.58
CA VAL A 78 14.02 8.38 11.22
C VAL A 78 14.61 6.98 11.12
N THR A 79 13.93 6.03 10.48
CA THR A 79 14.40 4.66 10.30
C THR A 79 14.81 4.41 8.84
N ASN A 80 15.50 3.31 8.60
CA ASN A 80 15.94 2.95 7.24
C ASN A 80 14.81 2.50 6.32
N TYR A 81 13.62 2.20 6.86
CA TYR A 81 12.51 1.68 6.08
C TYR A 81 11.23 2.44 6.37
N ILE A 82 10.49 2.77 5.31
CA ILE A 82 9.15 3.34 5.37
C ILE A 82 8.15 2.23 5.05
N LEU A 83 7.22 2.00 5.98
CA LEU A 83 6.02 1.21 5.78
C LEU A 83 4.84 2.16 5.60
N TYR A 84 4.26 2.20 4.40
CA TYR A 84 3.01 2.90 4.16
C TYR A 84 1.83 1.95 4.39
N ALA A 85 0.82 2.43 5.11
CA ALA A 85 -0.41 1.68 5.39
C ALA A 85 -1.64 2.60 5.36
N HIS A 86 -2.84 1.99 5.28
CA HIS A 86 -4.11 2.70 5.42
C HIS A 86 -4.61 2.67 6.86
N ASP A 87 -5.46 3.63 7.21
CA ASP A 87 -6.06 3.75 8.53
C ASP A 87 -7.16 2.72 8.81
N ASP A 88 -7.65 2.01 7.78
CA ASP A 88 -8.68 0.96 7.86
C ASP A 88 -8.10 -0.47 7.81
N MET A 89 -6.91 -0.65 8.39
CA MET A 89 -6.22 -1.95 8.46
C MET A 89 -6.00 -2.37 9.91
N TYR A 90 -6.19 -3.67 10.20
CA TYR A 90 -5.81 -4.31 11.45
C TYR A 90 -4.58 -5.18 11.23
N PHE A 91 -3.47 -4.84 11.88
CA PHE A 91 -2.20 -5.58 11.76
C PHE A 91 -2.25 -6.86 12.62
N LEU A 92 -1.86 -7.99 12.05
CA LEU A 92 -1.92 -9.29 12.70
C LEU A 92 -0.61 -9.63 13.44
N PRO A 93 -0.61 -10.55 14.43
CA PRO A 93 0.59 -10.86 15.20
C PRO A 93 1.80 -11.23 14.32
N ASN A 94 3.00 -10.82 14.74
CA ASN A 94 4.27 -11.08 14.06
C ASN A 94 4.44 -10.50 12.64
N TRP A 95 3.57 -9.58 12.22
CA TRP A 95 3.65 -8.97 10.90
C TRP A 95 5.02 -8.35 10.61
N ASP A 96 5.60 -7.68 11.61
CA ASP A 96 6.88 -6.99 11.52
C ASP A 96 8.08 -7.94 11.47
N THR A 97 8.05 -9.03 12.23
CA THR A 97 9.06 -10.09 12.20
C THR A 97 9.12 -10.74 10.83
N GLN A 98 7.94 -11.04 10.24
CA GLN A 98 7.86 -11.66 8.92
C GLN A 98 8.39 -10.73 7.81
N LEU A 99 8.13 -9.42 7.88
CA LEU A 99 8.73 -8.46 6.95
C LEU A 99 10.24 -8.33 7.15
N ASP A 100 10.72 -8.29 8.40
CA ASP A 100 12.15 -8.20 8.69
C ASP A 100 12.94 -9.42 8.20
N GLU A 101 12.38 -10.60 8.35
CA GLU A 101 12.95 -11.82 7.77
C GLU A 101 13.07 -11.75 6.25
N GLU A 102 12.05 -11.21 5.58
CA GLU A 102 12.10 -11.04 4.13
C GLU A 102 13.14 -9.98 3.72
N VAL A 103 13.28 -8.88 4.44
CA VAL A 103 14.34 -7.89 4.22
C VAL A 103 15.73 -8.54 4.34
N LYS A 104 15.94 -9.37 5.37
CA LYS A 104 17.20 -10.09 5.56
C LYS A 104 17.49 -11.08 4.42
N LYS A 105 16.46 -11.81 3.93
CA LYS A 105 16.59 -12.73 2.79
C LYS A 105 16.96 -12.01 1.49
N VAL A 106 16.40 -10.83 1.24
CA VAL A 106 16.70 -10.02 0.06
C VAL A 106 18.14 -9.51 0.09
N ASN A 107 18.67 -9.16 1.27
CA ASN A 107 20.04 -8.74 1.52
C ASN A 107 20.53 -7.53 0.67
N HIS A 108 19.61 -6.68 0.24
CA HIS A 108 19.90 -5.37 -0.41
C HIS A 108 18.67 -4.46 -0.29
N ASN A 109 18.80 -3.17 -0.62
CA ASN A 109 17.75 -2.16 -0.40
C ASN A 109 16.83 -1.92 -1.60
N ASN A 110 17.02 -2.62 -2.73
CA ASN A 110 16.25 -2.46 -3.96
C ASN A 110 15.07 -3.43 -4.02
N PHE A 111 14.04 -3.18 -3.23
CA PHE A 111 12.83 -4.01 -3.17
C PHE A 111 11.58 -3.20 -2.86
N TYR A 112 10.44 -3.78 -3.17
CA TYR A 112 9.11 -3.39 -2.74
C TYR A 112 8.41 -4.63 -2.17
N LEU A 113 8.17 -4.63 -0.86
CA LEU A 113 7.49 -5.73 -0.17
C LEU A 113 6.11 -5.29 0.29
N SER A 114 5.07 -6.03 -0.08
CA SER A 114 3.71 -5.79 0.43
C SER A 114 3.28 -6.89 1.39
N MET A 115 2.39 -6.53 2.32
CA MET A 115 1.73 -7.50 3.19
C MET A 115 0.54 -8.15 2.47
N THR A 116 0.13 -9.31 2.95
CA THR A 116 -1.05 -10.03 2.47
C THR A 116 -2.31 -9.57 3.19
N HIS A 117 -3.37 -9.28 2.46
CA HIS A 117 -4.66 -8.93 3.04
C HIS A 117 -5.47 -10.17 3.41
N ILE A 118 -6.16 -10.11 4.55
CA ILE A 118 -7.34 -10.90 4.86
C ILE A 118 -8.53 -9.94 4.77
N SER A 119 -9.61 -10.32 4.12
CA SER A 119 -10.76 -9.44 3.89
C SER A 119 -12.06 -10.24 3.78
N TYR A 120 -13.18 -9.61 4.16
CA TYR A 120 -14.52 -10.16 4.01
C TYR A 120 -14.98 -10.24 2.55
N ILE A 121 -14.41 -9.42 1.68
CA ILE A 121 -14.77 -9.37 0.26
C ILE A 121 -13.91 -10.37 -0.54
N ASP A 122 -14.53 -10.99 -1.54
CA ASP A 122 -13.76 -11.53 -2.66
C ASP A 122 -12.98 -10.38 -3.28
N GLY A 123 -11.66 -10.49 -3.38
CA GLY A 123 -10.86 -9.54 -4.14
C GLY A 123 -11.48 -9.31 -5.52
N VAL A 124 -11.14 -8.21 -6.17
CA VAL A 124 -11.54 -7.98 -7.57
C VAL A 124 -11.27 -9.26 -8.35
N LYS A 125 -12.24 -9.72 -9.15
CA LYS A 125 -12.20 -11.00 -9.88
C LYS A 125 -10.81 -11.22 -10.49
N GLY A 126 -10.09 -12.23 -10.02
CA GLY A 126 -8.68 -12.47 -10.39
C GLY A 126 -7.64 -11.79 -9.48
N ASP A 127 -8.05 -11.11 -8.41
CA ASP A 127 -7.13 -10.53 -7.44
C ASP A 127 -6.68 -11.60 -6.43
N LEU A 128 -5.48 -12.11 -6.65
CA LEU A 128 -4.87 -13.17 -5.84
C LEU A 128 -4.12 -12.62 -4.61
N GLN A 129 -4.36 -11.36 -4.24
CA GLN A 129 -3.68 -10.66 -3.13
C GLN A 129 -4.34 -10.90 -1.78
N HIS A 130 -5.55 -11.44 -1.77
CA HIS A 130 -6.40 -11.53 -0.61
C HIS A 130 -6.64 -12.98 -0.20
N ILE A 131 -6.65 -13.19 1.12
CA ILE A 131 -7.27 -14.34 1.74
C ILE A 131 -8.69 -13.93 2.08
N LYS A 132 -9.70 -14.58 1.46
CA LYS A 132 -11.09 -14.34 1.81
C LYS A 132 -11.39 -14.99 3.15
N PHE A 133 -11.66 -14.18 4.15
CA PHE A 133 -12.15 -14.65 5.44
C PHE A 133 -12.92 -13.51 6.10
N ASP A 134 -14.20 -13.74 6.32
CA ASP A 134 -15.11 -12.73 6.84
C ASP A 134 -15.04 -12.67 8.38
N CYS A 135 -14.51 -11.55 8.88
CA CYS A 135 -14.54 -11.17 10.28
C CYS A 135 -15.23 -9.81 10.47
N GLY A 136 -16.17 -9.46 9.59
CA GLY A 136 -16.92 -8.22 9.61
C GLY A 136 -16.47 -7.20 8.58
N SER A 137 -17.43 -6.45 8.06
CA SER A 137 -17.24 -5.43 7.02
C SER A 137 -17.02 -4.02 7.57
N ASN A 138 -17.21 -3.85 8.88
CA ASN A 138 -17.11 -2.59 9.61
C ASN A 138 -16.74 -2.86 11.07
N LEU A 139 -16.52 -1.78 11.86
CA LEU A 139 -16.09 -1.90 13.26
C LEU A 139 -17.11 -2.58 14.19
N GLU A 140 -18.40 -2.42 13.89
CA GLU A 140 -19.48 -2.96 14.74
C GLU A 140 -19.59 -4.49 14.57
N GLU A 141 -19.27 -4.98 13.37
CA GLU A 141 -19.28 -6.40 13.00
C GLU A 141 -17.93 -7.08 13.20
N PHE A 142 -16.88 -6.33 13.51
CA PHE A 142 -15.52 -6.86 13.56
C PHE A 142 -15.31 -7.85 14.68
N ASP A 143 -15.06 -9.11 14.31
CA ASP A 143 -14.78 -10.21 15.21
C ASP A 143 -13.26 -10.47 15.27
N GLU A 144 -12.59 -9.74 16.22
CA GLU A 144 -11.15 -9.84 16.44
C GLU A 144 -10.76 -11.26 16.91
N GLU A 145 -11.56 -11.87 17.79
CA GLU A 145 -11.27 -13.19 18.33
C GLU A 145 -11.29 -14.25 17.23
N LYS A 146 -12.32 -14.26 16.41
CA LYS A 146 -12.41 -15.14 15.24
C LYS A 146 -11.23 -14.93 14.29
N LEU A 147 -10.82 -13.69 14.06
CA LEU A 147 -9.68 -13.37 13.20
C LEU A 147 -8.37 -13.94 13.78
N LEU A 148 -8.09 -13.67 15.06
CA LEU A 148 -6.87 -14.09 15.74
C LEU A 148 -6.76 -15.62 15.91
N ASN A 149 -7.88 -16.32 16.04
CA ASN A 149 -7.91 -17.78 16.12
C ASN A 149 -7.70 -18.48 14.76
N ASN A 150 -7.74 -17.75 13.64
CA ASN A 150 -7.69 -18.37 12.32
C ASN A 150 -6.62 -17.79 11.39
N TYR A 151 -6.10 -16.57 11.61
CA TYR A 151 -5.28 -15.84 10.63
C TYR A 151 -4.03 -16.60 10.17
N ASP A 152 -3.46 -17.46 10.97
CA ASP A 152 -2.23 -18.24 10.69
C ASP A 152 -2.51 -19.61 10.07
N THR A 153 -3.77 -20.08 10.10
CA THR A 153 -4.16 -21.37 9.53
C THR A 153 -4.26 -21.35 8.00
N PHE A 154 -4.37 -20.15 7.40
CA PHE A 154 -4.53 -20.01 5.96
C PHE A 154 -3.22 -20.28 5.23
N SER A 155 -3.21 -21.31 4.37
CA SER A 155 -2.13 -21.50 3.40
C SER A 155 -2.24 -20.43 2.31
N PHE A 156 -1.18 -19.65 2.15
CA PHE A 156 -1.10 -18.64 1.09
C PHE A 156 0.32 -18.54 0.56
N ARG A 157 0.47 -18.27 -0.74
CA ARG A 157 1.78 -18.16 -1.38
C ARG A 157 2.28 -16.74 -1.44
N ASN A 158 3.59 -16.55 -1.50
CA ASN A 158 4.16 -15.25 -1.87
C ASN A 158 3.77 -14.89 -3.31
N ILE A 159 3.36 -13.65 -3.52
CA ILE A 159 2.81 -13.15 -4.78
C ILE A 159 3.86 -12.33 -5.53
N GLN A 160 4.01 -12.59 -6.82
CA GLN A 160 4.80 -11.80 -7.73
C GLN A 160 4.06 -10.50 -8.08
N GLY A 161 4.80 -9.38 -8.19
CA GLY A 161 4.27 -8.14 -8.71
C GLY A 161 3.35 -7.40 -7.76
N SER A 162 3.66 -7.43 -6.46
CA SER A 162 2.95 -6.64 -5.47
C SER A 162 2.98 -5.15 -5.82
N HIS A 163 1.86 -4.46 -5.64
CA HIS A 163 1.70 -3.04 -5.95
C HIS A 163 0.58 -2.43 -5.10
N TRP A 164 0.49 -2.82 -3.83
CA TRP A 164 -0.55 -2.37 -2.88
C TRP A 164 0.02 -2.15 -1.48
N ALA A 165 -0.69 -1.36 -0.69
CA ALA A 165 -0.44 -1.18 0.73
C ALA A 165 -0.98 -2.37 1.57
N PRO A 166 -0.42 -2.64 2.77
CA PRO A 166 0.77 -2.01 3.31
C PRO A 166 2.01 -2.42 2.52
N HIS A 167 2.94 -1.49 2.32
CA HIS A 167 4.20 -1.84 1.67
C HIS A 167 5.41 -1.23 2.36
N LEU A 168 6.52 -1.94 2.28
CA LEU A 168 7.82 -1.57 2.85
C LEU A 168 8.81 -1.24 1.75
N ILE A 169 9.47 -0.08 1.88
CA ILE A 169 10.50 0.42 0.97
C ILE A 169 11.66 0.98 1.79
N HIS A 170 12.91 0.84 1.30
CA HIS A 170 14.05 1.52 1.92
C HIS A 170 13.96 3.04 1.73
N ILE A 171 14.30 3.81 2.77
CA ILE A 171 14.13 5.27 2.79
C ILE A 171 14.93 5.98 1.68
N ASP A 172 16.11 5.50 1.33
CA ASP A 172 16.90 6.10 0.24
C ASP A 172 16.26 5.86 -1.12
N LEU A 173 15.65 4.69 -1.31
CA LEU A 173 14.88 4.40 -2.52
C LEU A 173 13.64 5.29 -2.61
N TRP A 174 12.90 5.45 -1.49
CA TRP A 174 11.79 6.39 -1.39
C TRP A 174 12.19 7.80 -1.78
N LYS A 175 13.31 8.29 -1.25
CA LYS A 175 13.84 9.63 -1.55
C LYS A 175 14.24 9.79 -3.03
N ARG A 176 14.92 8.79 -3.60
CA ARG A 176 15.34 8.83 -5.02
C ARG A 176 14.16 8.94 -5.96
N VAL A 177 13.08 8.19 -5.71
CA VAL A 177 11.88 8.26 -6.56
C VAL A 177 10.96 9.43 -6.20
N GLY A 178 11.25 10.20 -5.14
CA GLY A 178 10.45 11.33 -4.70
C GLY A 178 9.10 10.95 -4.05
N GLY A 179 8.98 9.76 -3.46
CA GLY A 179 7.75 9.28 -2.84
C GLY A 179 6.61 9.08 -3.84
N PHE A 180 5.37 9.31 -3.41
CA PHE A 180 4.22 9.32 -4.31
C PHE A 180 4.18 10.58 -5.20
N SER A 181 3.74 10.44 -6.44
CA SER A 181 3.52 11.57 -7.33
C SER A 181 2.19 12.25 -7.03
N GLU A 182 2.22 13.54 -6.70
CA GLU A 182 1.04 14.28 -6.20
C GLU A 182 -0.05 14.48 -7.24
N GLU A 183 0.27 14.36 -8.53
CA GLU A 183 -0.70 14.38 -9.62
C GLU A 183 -1.70 13.21 -9.56
N PHE A 184 -1.42 12.20 -8.73
CA PHE A 184 -2.33 11.08 -8.49
C PHE A 184 -3.26 11.30 -7.28
N ASN A 185 -3.22 12.46 -6.62
CA ASN A 185 -4.24 12.76 -5.62
C ASN A 185 -5.66 12.66 -6.20
N PRO A 186 -6.64 12.14 -5.47
CA PRO A 186 -6.62 11.73 -4.06
C PRO A 186 -6.03 10.34 -3.77
N GLY A 187 -5.44 9.59 -4.75
CA GLY A 187 -4.73 8.33 -4.52
C GLY A 187 -4.92 7.25 -5.59
N PHE A 188 -5.88 7.40 -6.51
CA PHE A 188 -6.15 6.37 -7.53
C PHE A 188 -4.97 6.22 -8.51
N ALA A 189 -4.48 4.98 -8.68
CA ALA A 189 -3.33 4.59 -9.48
C ALA A 189 -1.98 5.16 -8.98
N SER A 190 -1.90 5.65 -7.75
CA SER A 190 -0.64 6.09 -7.13
C SER A 190 0.33 4.92 -6.88
N ASP A 191 -0.18 3.77 -6.43
CA ASP A 191 0.67 2.59 -6.21
C ASP A 191 1.32 2.07 -7.51
N PRO A 192 0.59 1.85 -8.61
CA PRO A 192 1.22 1.52 -9.89
C PRO A 192 2.23 2.56 -10.38
N ASP A 193 1.96 3.86 -10.17
CA ASP A 193 2.90 4.92 -10.51
C ASP A 193 4.20 4.82 -9.69
N LEU A 194 4.07 4.66 -8.37
CA LEU A 194 5.22 4.44 -7.50
C LEU A 194 6.03 3.22 -7.96
N ASN A 195 5.35 2.12 -8.27
CA ASN A 195 6.03 0.90 -8.73
C ASN A 195 6.70 1.10 -10.09
N MET A 196 6.13 1.92 -10.98
CA MET A 196 6.79 2.24 -12.25
C MET A 196 8.05 3.08 -12.04
N LYS A 197 8.02 4.07 -11.12
CA LYS A 197 9.23 4.82 -10.74
C LYS A 197 10.30 3.91 -10.14
N LEU A 198 9.90 2.99 -9.27
CA LEU A 198 10.80 1.99 -8.68
C LEU A 198 11.39 1.06 -9.74
N TRP A 199 10.58 0.67 -10.74
CA TRP A 199 11.06 -0.14 -11.86
C TRP A 199 12.14 0.59 -12.67
N GLU A 200 11.94 1.88 -12.97
CA GLU A 200 12.92 2.72 -13.67
C GLU A 200 14.21 2.89 -12.84
N GLU A 201 14.11 2.92 -11.50
CA GLU A 201 15.26 2.91 -10.58
C GLU A 201 15.93 1.52 -10.43
N GLY A 202 15.55 0.54 -11.24
CA GLY A 202 16.17 -0.77 -11.26
C GLY A 202 15.63 -1.77 -10.23
N VAL A 203 14.55 -1.46 -9.50
CA VAL A 203 13.91 -2.44 -8.64
C VAL A 203 13.32 -3.58 -9.46
N ARG A 204 13.57 -4.82 -9.02
CA ARG A 204 13.07 -6.04 -9.67
C ARG A 204 12.41 -6.99 -8.68
N ILE A 205 12.45 -6.70 -7.40
CA ILE A 205 11.74 -7.45 -6.35
C ILE A 205 10.50 -6.66 -5.97
N PHE A 206 9.35 -7.14 -6.43
CA PHE A 206 8.00 -6.68 -6.07
C PHE A 206 7.25 -7.89 -5.53
N LYS A 207 7.31 -8.08 -4.20
CA LYS A 207 6.85 -9.31 -3.55
C LYS A 207 5.73 -9.05 -2.55
N GLY A 208 4.62 -9.76 -2.70
CA GLY A 208 3.63 -9.89 -1.65
C GLY A 208 4.05 -11.00 -0.69
N VAL A 209 4.24 -10.65 0.58
CA VAL A 209 4.72 -11.56 1.64
C VAL A 209 3.53 -12.25 2.27
N SER A 210 3.41 -13.55 2.05
CA SER A 210 2.23 -14.34 2.47
C SER A 210 2.09 -14.47 3.98
N SER A 211 3.20 -14.42 4.71
CA SER A 211 3.25 -14.58 6.16
C SER A 211 3.04 -13.28 6.94
N SER A 212 3.27 -12.12 6.31
CA SER A 212 2.99 -10.82 6.92
C SER A 212 1.59 -10.37 6.51
N ARG A 213 0.67 -10.22 7.48
CA ARG A 213 -0.76 -10.13 7.20
C ARG A 213 -1.43 -8.95 7.89
N VAL A 214 -2.46 -8.40 7.23
CA VAL A 214 -3.41 -7.43 7.80
C VAL A 214 -4.83 -7.83 7.47
N TYR A 215 -5.79 -7.53 8.35
CA TYR A 215 -7.19 -7.50 7.98
C TYR A 215 -7.52 -6.12 7.40
N HIS A 216 -8.16 -6.07 6.23
CA HIS A 216 -8.47 -4.83 5.54
C HIS A 216 -9.98 -4.66 5.37
N PHE A 217 -10.54 -3.61 5.96
CA PHE A 217 -11.98 -3.30 5.89
C PHE A 217 -12.43 -2.78 4.52
N GLY A 218 -11.48 -2.50 3.61
CA GLY A 218 -11.77 -2.23 2.21
C GLY A 218 -12.22 -0.80 1.91
N SER A 219 -11.29 0.15 1.96
CA SER A 219 -11.47 1.53 1.49
C SER A 219 -12.66 2.27 2.13
N ILE A 220 -12.80 2.14 3.43
CA ILE A 220 -13.90 2.73 4.22
C ILE A 220 -14.03 4.23 3.97
N THR A 221 -12.93 4.96 4.00
CA THR A 221 -12.90 6.42 3.79
C THR A 221 -13.47 6.80 2.44
N THR A 222 -13.11 6.08 1.37
CA THR A 222 -13.60 6.34 0.01
C THR A 222 -15.07 5.99 -0.13
N ARG A 223 -15.53 4.91 0.50
CA ARG A 223 -16.95 4.47 0.46
C ARG A 223 -17.87 5.41 1.23
N LYS A 224 -17.45 5.90 2.40
CA LYS A 224 -18.23 6.81 3.25
C LYS A 224 -18.23 8.25 2.72
N ASN A 225 -17.19 8.66 2.03
CA ASN A 225 -17.00 10.05 1.68
C ASN A 225 -17.26 10.32 0.19
N LYS A 226 -18.54 10.54 -0.15
CA LYS A 226 -18.99 10.91 -1.50
C LYS A 226 -18.34 12.19 -2.08
N LYS A 227 -17.65 12.99 -1.23
CA LYS A 227 -16.90 14.18 -1.66
C LYS A 227 -15.53 13.84 -2.23
N ILE A 228 -15.02 12.62 -2.02
CA ILE A 228 -13.79 12.17 -2.68
C ILE A 228 -14.16 11.81 -4.10
N VAL A 229 -13.95 12.75 -5.01
CA VAL A 229 -14.14 12.50 -6.44
C VAL A 229 -12.96 11.66 -6.93
N PRO A 230 -13.22 10.46 -7.50
CA PRO A 230 -12.15 9.67 -8.11
C PRO A 230 -11.42 10.51 -9.16
N ASN A 231 -10.10 10.57 -9.04
CA ASN A 231 -9.30 11.19 -10.08
C ASN A 231 -9.30 10.31 -11.34
N LYS A 232 -8.82 10.88 -12.45
CA LYS A 232 -8.60 10.11 -13.68
C LYS A 232 -7.26 9.35 -13.63
N GLY A 233 -6.92 8.72 -12.47
CA GLY A 233 -5.61 8.15 -12.21
C GLY A 233 -5.09 7.19 -13.28
N LYS A 234 -5.96 6.33 -13.85
CA LYS A 234 -5.56 5.49 -15.00
C LYS A 234 -5.24 6.32 -16.25
N LYS A 235 -5.95 7.43 -16.50
CA LYS A 235 -5.63 8.35 -17.60
C LYS A 235 -4.32 9.09 -17.31
N THR A 236 -4.12 9.56 -16.08
CA THR A 236 -2.87 10.20 -15.63
C THR A 236 -1.68 9.26 -15.82
N PHE A 237 -1.80 8.00 -15.37
CA PHE A 237 -0.78 6.98 -15.58
C PHE A 237 -0.47 6.77 -17.07
N LEU A 238 -1.52 6.62 -17.89
CA LEU A 238 -1.39 6.42 -19.33
C LEU A 238 -0.66 7.59 -20.01
N LEU A 239 -1.00 8.83 -19.66
CA LEU A 239 -0.38 10.02 -20.23
C LEU A 239 1.08 10.18 -19.79
N LYS A 240 1.39 9.87 -18.53
CA LYS A 240 2.74 9.93 -17.97
C LYS A 240 3.67 8.86 -18.56
N TRP A 241 3.23 7.60 -18.53
CA TRP A 241 4.08 6.45 -18.85
C TRP A 241 3.88 5.92 -20.27
N LYS A 242 2.88 6.43 -21.02
CA LYS A 242 2.54 6.04 -22.40
C LYS A 242 2.17 4.55 -22.56
N ILE A 243 1.79 3.92 -21.44
CA ILE A 243 1.26 2.55 -21.34
C ILE A 243 0.15 2.53 -20.30
N THR A 244 -0.73 1.52 -20.34
CA THR A 244 -1.79 1.40 -19.32
C THR A 244 -1.28 0.74 -18.03
N VAL A 245 -1.99 0.94 -16.92
CA VAL A 245 -1.73 0.24 -15.65
C VAL A 245 -1.79 -1.28 -15.86
N GLU A 246 -2.79 -1.75 -16.61
CA GLU A 246 -2.97 -3.19 -16.89
C GLU A 246 -1.80 -3.76 -17.68
N PHE A 247 -1.28 -3.01 -18.66
CA PHE A 247 -0.09 -3.41 -19.41
C PHE A 247 1.13 -3.54 -18.49
N PHE A 248 1.36 -2.54 -17.65
CA PHE A 248 2.47 -2.54 -16.70
C PHE A 248 2.39 -3.71 -15.71
N THR A 249 1.24 -3.87 -15.05
CA THR A 249 1.06 -4.91 -14.04
C THR A 249 1.13 -6.32 -14.63
N LYS A 250 0.67 -6.52 -15.87
CA LYS A 250 0.73 -7.82 -16.57
C LYS A 250 2.14 -8.16 -17.05
N HIS A 251 2.77 -7.26 -17.80
CA HIS A 251 4.01 -7.59 -18.54
C HIS A 251 5.29 -7.29 -17.77
N TYR A 252 5.28 -6.25 -16.93
CA TYR A 252 6.43 -5.86 -16.12
C TYR A 252 6.40 -6.55 -14.77
N LEU A 253 5.33 -6.37 -14.01
CA LEU A 253 5.22 -6.89 -12.66
C LEU A 253 4.83 -8.37 -12.59
N LYS A 254 4.24 -8.94 -13.65
CA LYS A 254 3.71 -10.33 -13.68
C LYS A 254 2.75 -10.56 -12.49
N ARG A 255 1.89 -9.58 -12.23
CA ARG A 255 0.98 -9.56 -11.09
C ARG A 255 0.22 -10.86 -10.91
N GLY A 256 0.19 -11.37 -9.69
CA GLY A 256 -0.65 -12.50 -9.28
C GLY A 256 -0.04 -13.87 -9.54
N LEU A 257 1.14 -13.95 -10.17
CA LEU A 257 1.87 -15.22 -10.22
C LEU A 257 2.49 -15.53 -8.85
N THR A 258 2.85 -16.78 -8.65
CA THR A 258 3.68 -17.16 -7.50
C THR A 258 5.04 -16.49 -7.62
N TYR A 259 5.55 -15.95 -6.52
CA TYR A 259 6.86 -15.32 -6.50
C TYR A 259 7.95 -16.37 -6.73
N ASP A 260 8.77 -16.15 -7.75
CA ASP A 260 9.88 -17.03 -8.18
C ASP A 260 11.24 -16.32 -8.26
N GLY A 261 11.31 -15.09 -7.68
CA GLY A 261 12.53 -14.31 -7.64
C GLY A 261 12.42 -12.94 -8.31
N PRO A 262 13.56 -12.26 -8.53
CA PRO A 262 13.57 -10.94 -9.18
C PRO A 262 13.01 -10.98 -10.60
N LEU A 263 12.21 -9.98 -10.93
CA LEU A 263 11.63 -9.81 -12.26
C LEU A 263 12.71 -9.54 -13.31
N LYS A 264 12.52 -10.11 -14.48
CA LYS A 264 13.31 -9.82 -15.68
C LYS A 264 12.60 -8.80 -16.55
N SER A 265 13.32 -8.22 -17.52
CA SER A 265 12.70 -7.39 -18.55
C SER A 265 11.55 -8.13 -19.24
N PRO A 266 10.46 -7.41 -19.62
CA PRO A 266 9.31 -8.05 -20.24
C PRO A 266 9.66 -8.87 -21.47
N ASN A 267 9.11 -10.08 -21.57
CA ASN A 267 9.22 -10.89 -22.79
C ASN A 267 8.32 -10.29 -23.87
N ARG A 268 8.91 -9.88 -25.00
CA ARG A 268 8.21 -9.24 -26.13
C ARG A 268 7.53 -10.28 -27.04
N ASN A 269 6.80 -11.22 -26.47
CA ASN A 269 6.01 -12.20 -27.20
C ASN A 269 4.77 -11.58 -27.88
N PHE A 270 3.99 -12.39 -28.59
CA PHE A 270 2.79 -11.94 -29.31
C PHE A 270 1.77 -11.24 -28.40
N SER A 271 1.50 -11.78 -27.20
CA SER A 271 0.60 -11.13 -26.23
C SER A 271 1.09 -9.76 -25.80
N TYR A 272 2.41 -9.62 -25.56
CA TYR A 272 3.01 -8.31 -25.26
C TYR A 272 2.79 -7.32 -26.41
N LEU A 273 3.03 -7.74 -27.66
CA LEU A 273 2.89 -6.84 -28.82
C LEU A 273 1.44 -6.37 -29.01
N VAL A 274 0.46 -7.25 -28.88
CA VAL A 274 -0.96 -6.91 -28.97
C VAL A 274 -1.37 -5.93 -27.89
N ASP A 275 -1.01 -6.21 -26.63
CA ASP A 275 -1.33 -5.33 -25.52
C ASP A 275 -0.59 -3.98 -25.61
N PHE A 276 0.65 -3.98 -26.13
CA PHE A 276 1.42 -2.77 -26.36
C PHE A 276 0.78 -1.86 -27.41
N VAL A 277 0.39 -2.43 -28.55
CA VAL A 277 -0.34 -1.67 -29.60
C VAL A 277 -1.63 -1.10 -29.05
N THR A 278 -2.37 -1.92 -28.29
CA THR A 278 -3.62 -1.47 -27.63
C THR A 278 -3.37 -0.32 -26.65
N ALA A 279 -2.30 -0.42 -25.85
CA ALA A 279 -1.93 0.65 -24.92
C ALA A 279 -1.52 1.94 -25.65
N LYS A 280 -0.78 1.82 -26.75
CA LYS A 280 -0.41 2.98 -27.59
C LYS A 280 -1.63 3.62 -28.26
N PHE A 281 -2.56 2.84 -28.76
CA PHE A 281 -3.81 3.37 -29.32
C PHE A 281 -4.58 4.17 -28.27
N LYS A 282 -4.76 3.59 -27.06
CA LYS A 282 -5.38 4.30 -25.93
C LYS A 282 -4.64 5.58 -25.56
N TYR A 283 -3.31 5.59 -25.60
CA TYR A 283 -2.52 6.78 -25.30
C TYR A 283 -2.79 7.89 -26.32
N PHE A 284 -2.76 7.58 -27.61
CA PHE A 284 -3.00 8.58 -28.66
C PHE A 284 -4.44 9.14 -28.60
N THR A 285 -5.43 8.28 -28.40
CA THR A 285 -6.83 8.74 -28.24
C THR A 285 -7.01 9.60 -26.99
N ALA A 286 -6.40 9.22 -25.85
CA ALA A 286 -6.50 9.97 -24.61
C ALA A 286 -5.80 11.35 -24.68
N LYS A 287 -4.86 11.55 -25.60
CA LYS A 287 -4.16 12.83 -25.81
C LYS A 287 -4.98 13.83 -26.64
N ILE A 288 -5.92 13.30 -27.44
CA ILE A 288 -6.78 14.13 -28.32
C ILE A 288 -8.03 14.59 -27.57
N LEU A 289 -8.52 13.84 -26.60
CA LEU A 289 -9.65 14.13 -25.72
C LEU A 289 -9.19 14.75 -24.38
#